data_7460062913db0bc090ac654454a7231e
#
_entry.id   7460062913db0bc090ac654454a7231e
#
_cell.length_a   1.000
_cell.length_b   1.000
_cell.length_c   1.000
_cell.angle_alpha   90.00
_cell.angle_beta   90.00
_cell.angle_gamma   90.00
#
_symmetry.space_group_name_H-M   'P 1'
#
loop_
_entity.id
_entity.type
_entity.pdbx_description
1 polymer ?
#
loop_
_entity_poly.entity_id
_entity_poly.type
_entity_poly.pdbx_seq_one_letter_code
_entity_poly.pdbx_strand_id
1 'polypeptide(L)'
;NFTITLPTTVTMAKIVRTEFQNIRPGTNIIGDDIGVGFNELNMCLKPTFEMNKVSENGTDSFNFSSFSNLSNANAETITSGDVVTTLSGASQPVRLKSNTGGQGSLLAYATPNTAISFAETASTLYSLKSVECLDTNRAVSGNGSSNLGSLTGVTQTIPAENVKFASKFVCRVTNAKKAGYVFSGRVFNDNSGTTMVDSNAYNGIEDIGELGIAGSVVELQDCSTQAVLASATTDKNGDFRIQTLQDVFSSRSKVCLVQRNVNGYDSVSAKQKGSALEKTTNDLFEIPKVQSVTSYEGFLFGDAELQLVLSQNGQKTIVAGDVVDYPHELTAKSVMNVLNVVESKEQQPANNQPWQSLVYVDSNCNAQLDQGEILLSTRTIKANEKVCLIQRVISPTTAQGGDRFIASFKVNGKGTYSTATAKESNSVNDITTIGTAGLNITKLVRKTSTCPAPSNNTTLFTVSNQAARGDYLEYQMTYTNNSNKNLVDVVLKDSVPIGTVYGAMSCTATGCQTEANAGQLKWTIPGVLAPKQKGQVGFCVRIPD
;
A
#
# COMPACT_ATOMS: atom_id res chain seq x y z
N ASN A 1 63.99 -49.67 -31.40
CA ASN A 1 63.44 -48.32 -31.08
C ASN A 1 62.17 -48.54 -30.25
N PHE A 2 62.10 -47.97 -29.09
CA PHE A 2 60.90 -47.93 -28.31
C PHE A 2 60.43 -46.45 -28.21
N THR A 3 59.13 -46.26 -28.20
CA THR A 3 58.51 -44.94 -28.09
C THR A 3 57.77 -44.83 -26.77
N ILE A 4 58.08 -43.80 -25.96
CA ILE A 4 57.32 -43.48 -24.75
C ILE A 4 56.41 -42.31 -25.12
N THR A 5 55.09 -42.53 -25.07
CA THR A 5 54.10 -41.42 -25.19
C THR A 5 53.77 -40.92 -23.82
N LEU A 6 54.11 -39.66 -23.52
CA LEU A 6 53.81 -39.00 -22.26
C LEU A 6 52.38 -38.40 -22.33
N PRO A 7 51.58 -38.51 -21.26
CA PRO A 7 50.35 -37.76 -21.15
C PRO A 7 50.58 -36.24 -21.28
N THR A 8 49.61 -35.48 -21.76
CA THR A 8 49.64 -34.02 -21.86
C THR A 8 49.86 -33.33 -20.51
N THR A 9 49.64 -34.04 -19.40
CA THR A 9 49.89 -33.59 -18.02
C THR A 9 51.36 -33.64 -17.62
N VAL A 10 52.23 -34.23 -18.44
CA VAL A 10 53.69 -34.32 -18.18
C VAL A 10 54.43 -33.38 -19.10
N THR A 11 55.25 -32.49 -18.54
CA THR A 11 56.05 -31.50 -19.30
C THR A 11 57.46 -31.99 -19.62
N MET A 12 57.98 -32.88 -18.80
CA MET A 12 59.34 -33.46 -19.00
C MET A 12 59.42 -34.81 -18.33
N ALA A 13 60.06 -35.76 -18.98
CA ALA A 13 60.53 -37.00 -18.40
C ALA A 13 62.04 -37.11 -18.62
N LYS A 14 62.78 -37.49 -17.60
CA LYS A 14 64.21 -37.72 -17.69
C LYS A 14 64.49 -39.18 -17.36
N ILE A 15 65.11 -39.90 -18.30
CA ILE A 15 65.65 -41.23 -18.08
C ILE A 15 67.05 -41.03 -17.51
N VAL A 16 67.25 -41.41 -16.25
CA VAL A 16 68.51 -41.21 -15.53
C VAL A 16 69.49 -42.32 -15.77
N ARG A 17 68.97 -43.55 -15.93
CA ARG A 17 69.83 -44.71 -16.19
C ARG A 17 69.01 -45.81 -16.90
N THR A 18 69.66 -46.45 -17.88
CA THR A 18 69.18 -47.67 -18.52
C THR A 18 70.26 -48.73 -18.36
N GLU A 19 69.93 -49.87 -17.80
CA GLU A 19 70.81 -51.01 -17.73
C GLU A 19 70.40 -52.07 -18.76
N PHE A 20 71.40 -52.46 -19.58
CA PHE A 20 71.23 -53.61 -20.45
C PHE A 20 71.87 -54.80 -19.75
N GLN A 21 71.17 -55.88 -19.51
CA GLN A 21 71.77 -57.09 -19.00
C GLN A 21 72.74 -57.68 -20.02
N ASN A 22 73.82 -58.09 -19.51
CA ASN A 22 74.94 -58.62 -20.28
C ASN A 22 74.57 -59.88 -21.04
N ILE A 23 74.56 -59.80 -22.35
CA ILE A 23 74.38 -61.01 -23.21
C ILE A 23 75.81 -61.61 -23.34
N ARG A 24 75.96 -62.82 -22.89
CA ARG A 24 77.27 -63.55 -23.03
C ARG A 24 77.59 -63.69 -24.52
N PRO A 25 78.83 -63.32 -24.92
CA PRO A 25 79.27 -63.59 -26.28
C PRO A 25 79.29 -65.13 -26.58
N GLY A 26 78.61 -65.57 -27.62
CA GLY A 26 78.65 -66.94 -28.12
C GLY A 26 77.46 -67.85 -27.95
N THR A 27 76.36 -67.36 -27.41
CA THR A 27 75.06 -68.05 -27.39
C THR A 27 74.10 -67.50 -28.41
N ASN A 28 73.69 -68.26 -29.37
CA ASN A 28 72.59 -67.92 -30.27
C ASN A 28 71.29 -67.91 -29.47
N ILE A 29 70.94 -66.81 -28.98
CA ILE A 29 69.65 -66.65 -28.32
C ILE A 29 68.65 -66.22 -29.39
N ILE A 30 67.84 -67.20 -29.82
CA ILE A 30 66.69 -66.93 -30.70
C ILE A 30 65.49 -66.69 -29.77
N GLY A 31 65.09 -65.40 -29.63
CA GLY A 31 63.83 -65.05 -29.01
C GLY A 31 63.86 -64.65 -27.54
N ASP A 32 64.97 -64.10 -27.03
CA ASP A 32 65.01 -63.55 -25.67
C ASP A 32 64.60 -62.06 -25.63
N ASP A 33 63.70 -61.79 -24.76
CA ASP A 33 63.27 -60.40 -24.45
C ASP A 33 64.43 -59.63 -23.81
N ILE A 34 64.82 -58.53 -24.43
CA ILE A 34 65.76 -57.60 -23.81
C ILE A 34 64.98 -56.78 -22.80
N GLY A 35 65.14 -57.16 -21.52
CA GLY A 35 64.59 -56.37 -20.43
C GLY A 35 65.36 -55.03 -20.29
N VAL A 36 64.69 -53.91 -20.52
CA VAL A 36 65.21 -52.58 -20.20
C VAL A 36 64.68 -52.17 -18.84
N GLY A 37 65.53 -52.16 -17.85
CA GLY A 37 65.21 -51.66 -16.52
C GLY A 37 65.45 -50.17 -16.43
N PHE A 38 64.48 -49.44 -15.96
CA PHE A 38 64.64 -48.03 -15.58
C PHE A 38 64.95 -47.96 -14.08
N ASN A 39 66.09 -47.43 -13.70
CA ASN A 39 66.44 -47.24 -12.30
C ASN A 39 65.73 -46.04 -11.69
N GLU A 40 65.42 -45.04 -12.50
CA GLU A 40 64.74 -43.84 -12.07
C GLU A 40 64.04 -43.19 -13.26
N LEU A 41 62.76 -42.93 -13.11
CA LEU A 41 61.98 -42.15 -14.04
C LEU A 41 61.46 -40.91 -13.30
N ASN A 42 62.10 -39.79 -13.55
CA ASN A 42 61.68 -38.50 -13.00
C ASN A 42 60.64 -37.87 -13.93
N MET A 43 59.39 -37.87 -13.54
CA MET A 43 58.30 -37.20 -14.26
C MET A 43 57.99 -35.83 -13.61
N CYS A 44 58.12 -34.79 -14.38
CA CYS A 44 57.71 -33.45 -13.96
C CYS A 44 56.24 -33.25 -14.28
N LEU A 45 55.37 -33.57 -13.34
CA LEU A 45 53.93 -33.36 -13.47
C LEU A 45 53.60 -31.89 -13.45
N LYS A 46 52.76 -31.44 -14.39
CA LYS A 46 52.22 -30.08 -14.38
C LYS A 46 51.48 -29.84 -13.06
N PRO A 47 51.59 -28.62 -12.49
CA PRO A 47 50.74 -28.22 -11.38
C PRO A 47 49.25 -28.27 -11.80
N THR A 48 48.39 -28.72 -10.91
CA THR A 48 46.97 -28.74 -11.12
C THR A 48 46.26 -27.73 -10.24
N PHE A 49 45.07 -27.27 -10.69
CA PHE A 49 44.30 -26.27 -10.03
C PHE A 49 42.80 -26.67 -10.03
N GLU A 50 42.21 -26.66 -8.86
CA GLU A 50 40.79 -26.84 -8.63
C GLU A 50 40.28 -25.68 -7.79
N MET A 51 39.03 -25.27 -8.02
CA MET A 51 38.40 -24.19 -7.28
C MET A 51 37.05 -24.62 -6.74
N ASN A 52 36.78 -24.28 -5.49
CA ASN A 52 35.52 -24.51 -4.81
C ASN A 52 34.94 -23.19 -4.28
N LYS A 53 33.64 -23.07 -4.32
CA LYS A 53 32.87 -21.96 -3.78
C LYS A 53 32.06 -22.39 -2.57
N VAL A 54 32.07 -21.54 -1.54
CA VAL A 54 31.17 -21.63 -0.38
C VAL A 54 30.39 -20.33 -0.28
N SER A 55 29.06 -20.39 -0.16
CA SER A 55 28.22 -19.27 0.18
C SER A 55 27.60 -19.48 1.56
N GLU A 56 27.82 -18.55 2.48
CA GLU A 56 27.24 -18.58 3.82
C GLU A 56 25.97 -17.73 3.87
N ASN A 57 25.01 -18.17 4.66
CA ASN A 57 23.72 -17.49 4.90
C ASN A 57 22.83 -17.34 3.65
N GLY A 58 23.02 -18.21 2.66
CA GLY A 58 22.21 -18.26 1.45
C GLY A 58 22.93 -18.90 0.28
N THR A 59 22.28 -18.95 -0.86
CA THR A 59 22.76 -19.54 -2.11
C THR A 59 22.62 -18.53 -3.24
N ASP A 60 23.54 -18.59 -4.23
CA ASP A 60 23.52 -17.70 -5.40
C ASP A 60 24.41 -18.28 -6.52
N SER A 61 24.44 -17.57 -7.65
CA SER A 61 25.36 -17.82 -8.77
C SER A 61 26.58 -16.89 -8.63
N PHE A 62 27.78 -17.45 -8.77
CA PHE A 62 29.02 -16.72 -8.69
C PHE A 62 29.86 -16.92 -9.95
N ASN A 63 30.45 -15.83 -10.44
CA ASN A 63 31.28 -15.81 -11.62
C ASN A 63 32.71 -15.38 -11.27
N PHE A 64 33.67 -15.96 -11.96
CA PHE A 64 35.09 -15.68 -11.84
C PHE A 64 35.68 -15.30 -13.18
N SER A 65 36.65 -14.42 -13.15
CA SER A 65 37.35 -13.88 -14.33
C SER A 65 38.82 -13.70 -14.05
N SER A 66 39.53 -13.12 -15.01
CA SER A 66 40.94 -12.72 -14.88
C SER A 66 41.88 -13.89 -14.51
N PHE A 67 41.53 -15.08 -14.99
CA PHE A 67 42.43 -16.22 -14.80
C PHE A 67 43.72 -16.03 -15.60
N SER A 68 44.84 -16.32 -14.96
CA SER A 68 46.16 -16.38 -15.62
C SER A 68 46.85 -17.70 -15.33
N ASN A 69 47.74 -18.12 -16.26
CA ASN A 69 48.55 -19.32 -16.16
C ASN A 69 47.74 -20.62 -15.95
N LEU A 70 46.49 -20.68 -16.44
CA LEU A 70 45.65 -21.89 -16.37
C LEU A 70 45.22 -22.32 -17.76
N SER A 71 45.26 -23.65 -18.00
CA SER A 71 44.77 -24.29 -19.21
C SER A 71 43.98 -25.56 -18.89
N ASN A 72 43.09 -25.98 -19.77
CA ASN A 72 42.42 -27.28 -19.68
C ASN A 72 43.34 -28.42 -20.20
N ALA A 73 42.84 -29.66 -20.22
CA ALA A 73 43.57 -30.81 -20.71
C ALA A 73 43.95 -30.73 -22.19
N ASN A 74 43.24 -29.94 -22.99
CA ASN A 74 43.51 -29.68 -24.41
C ASN A 74 44.49 -28.48 -24.62
N ALA A 75 45.12 -27.97 -23.57
CA ALA A 75 45.97 -26.81 -23.58
C ALA A 75 45.28 -25.48 -23.96
N GLU A 76 43.95 -25.41 -23.89
CA GLU A 76 43.19 -24.18 -24.12
C GLU A 76 43.22 -23.33 -22.84
N THR A 77 43.46 -22.03 -22.98
CA THR A 77 43.54 -21.07 -21.86
C THR A 77 42.21 -20.96 -21.13
N ILE A 78 42.20 -21.08 -19.81
CA ILE A 78 41.07 -20.77 -18.95
C ILE A 78 40.91 -19.27 -18.83
N THR A 79 39.72 -18.74 -19.12
CA THR A 79 39.42 -17.31 -19.08
C THR A 79 38.30 -16.94 -18.10
N SER A 80 37.43 -17.89 -17.74
CA SER A 80 36.31 -17.66 -16.83
C SER A 80 35.99 -18.91 -16.00
N GLY A 81 35.15 -18.73 -14.99
CA GLY A 81 34.58 -19.81 -14.19
C GLY A 81 33.23 -19.41 -13.63
N ASP A 82 32.36 -20.38 -13.42
CA ASP A 82 31.05 -20.17 -12.80
C ASP A 82 30.64 -21.31 -11.88
N VAL A 83 29.77 -20.99 -10.94
CA VAL A 83 29.19 -21.96 -10.02
C VAL A 83 27.85 -21.46 -9.49
N VAL A 84 26.90 -22.37 -9.32
CA VAL A 84 25.66 -22.15 -8.58
C VAL A 84 25.78 -22.89 -7.25
N THR A 85 25.74 -22.16 -6.14
CA THR A 85 25.69 -22.79 -4.82
C THR A 85 24.26 -23.23 -4.53
N THR A 86 24.05 -24.47 -4.13
CA THR A 86 22.72 -25.06 -3.91
C THR A 86 22.40 -25.27 -2.44
N LEU A 87 23.40 -25.22 -1.56
CA LEU A 87 23.26 -25.37 -0.13
C LEU A 87 24.20 -24.40 0.60
N SER A 88 23.64 -23.61 1.53
CA SER A 88 24.42 -22.66 2.34
C SER A 88 25.48 -23.39 3.18
N GLY A 89 26.69 -22.85 3.16
CA GLY A 89 27.84 -23.43 3.89
C GLY A 89 28.49 -24.64 3.22
N ALA A 90 27.88 -25.21 2.19
CA ALA A 90 28.46 -26.34 1.47
C ALA A 90 29.44 -25.90 0.37
N SER A 91 30.51 -26.67 0.20
CA SER A 91 31.50 -26.48 -0.86
C SER A 91 30.96 -26.99 -2.19
N GLN A 92 31.00 -26.17 -3.24
CA GLN A 92 30.57 -26.49 -4.59
C GLN A 92 31.72 -26.25 -5.57
N PRO A 93 32.03 -27.22 -6.47
CA PRO A 93 33.11 -27.05 -7.43
C PRO A 93 32.78 -26.01 -8.49
N VAL A 94 33.73 -25.13 -8.79
CA VAL A 94 33.64 -24.13 -9.86
C VAL A 94 33.99 -24.78 -11.20
N ARG A 95 33.17 -24.54 -12.22
CA ARG A 95 33.45 -24.96 -13.60
C ARG A 95 34.34 -23.92 -14.28
N LEU A 96 35.55 -24.32 -14.59
CA LEU A 96 36.56 -23.51 -15.27
C LEU A 96 36.35 -23.60 -16.78
N LYS A 97 36.20 -22.49 -17.47
CA LYS A 97 35.85 -22.41 -18.89
C LYS A 97 36.99 -21.82 -19.70
N SER A 98 37.27 -22.47 -20.86
CA SER A 98 38.23 -21.95 -21.84
C SER A 98 37.62 -20.87 -22.71
N ASN A 99 38.45 -20.16 -23.45
CA ASN A 99 38.07 -19.13 -24.40
C ASN A 99 37.37 -19.66 -25.66
N THR A 100 37.45 -20.97 -25.92
CA THR A 100 36.83 -21.61 -27.09
C THR A 100 35.38 -22.02 -26.85
N GLY A 101 34.91 -21.90 -25.61
CA GLY A 101 33.57 -22.28 -25.18
C GLY A 101 33.39 -23.82 -25.13
N GLY A 102 32.76 -24.31 -24.12
CA GLY A 102 32.51 -25.73 -23.92
C GLY A 102 31.97 -25.97 -22.51
N GLN A 103 31.65 -27.21 -22.19
CA GLN A 103 31.34 -27.59 -20.81
C GLN A 103 32.62 -27.39 -19.98
N GLY A 104 32.59 -26.45 -19.01
CA GLY A 104 33.73 -26.14 -18.18
C GLY A 104 34.31 -27.37 -17.47
N SER A 105 35.61 -27.38 -17.25
CA SER A 105 36.36 -28.40 -16.51
C SER A 105 36.38 -28.12 -15.01
N LEU A 106 36.44 -29.13 -14.17
CA LEU A 106 36.69 -28.97 -12.73
C LEU A 106 38.19 -28.91 -12.40
N LEU A 107 39.05 -29.29 -13.35
CA LEU A 107 40.47 -29.33 -13.20
C LEU A 107 41.17 -28.51 -14.29
N ALA A 108 42.13 -27.69 -13.91
CA ALA A 108 43.02 -26.99 -14.82
C ALA A 108 44.50 -27.33 -14.51
N TYR A 109 45.37 -27.01 -15.46
CA TYR A 109 46.82 -27.22 -15.40
C TYR A 109 47.52 -25.88 -15.47
N ALA A 110 48.61 -25.73 -14.72
CA ALA A 110 49.43 -24.53 -14.72
C ALA A 110 50.83 -24.80 -15.28
N THR A 111 51.50 -23.73 -15.73
CA THR A 111 52.92 -23.74 -16.05
C THR A 111 53.69 -23.52 -14.75
N PRO A 112 54.65 -24.38 -14.40
CA PRO A 112 55.46 -24.19 -13.20
C PRO A 112 56.25 -22.88 -13.20
N ASN A 113 56.55 -22.36 -12.02
CA ASN A 113 57.28 -21.11 -11.79
C ASN A 113 56.63 -19.87 -12.44
N THR A 114 55.34 -19.92 -12.65
CA THR A 114 54.55 -18.80 -13.17
C THR A 114 53.32 -18.61 -12.27
N ALA A 115 53.07 -17.38 -11.83
CA ALA A 115 51.97 -17.09 -10.90
C ALA A 115 50.61 -17.48 -11.48
N ILE A 116 49.72 -17.99 -10.63
CA ILE A 116 48.29 -18.22 -10.95
C ILE A 116 47.51 -17.08 -10.33
N SER A 117 46.66 -16.43 -11.11
CA SER A 117 45.70 -15.44 -10.58
C SER A 117 44.29 -15.66 -11.06
N PHE A 118 43.33 -15.18 -10.30
CA PHE A 118 41.92 -15.11 -10.65
C PHE A 118 41.22 -14.04 -9.82
N ALA A 119 40.06 -13.57 -10.27
CA ALA A 119 39.21 -12.64 -9.54
C ALA A 119 37.78 -13.10 -9.53
N GLU A 120 37.09 -12.89 -8.43
CA GLU A 120 35.64 -13.07 -8.35
C GLU A 120 34.94 -11.79 -8.80
N THR A 121 33.90 -11.93 -9.64
CA THR A 121 33.03 -10.81 -10.01
C THR A 121 32.27 -10.32 -8.77
N ALA A 122 32.31 -9.01 -8.51
CA ALA A 122 31.67 -8.41 -7.35
C ALA A 122 30.16 -8.72 -7.31
N SER A 123 29.68 -9.20 -6.17
CA SER A 123 28.26 -9.43 -5.92
C SER A 123 27.65 -8.26 -5.15
N THR A 124 26.43 -7.86 -5.53
CA THR A 124 25.63 -6.88 -4.76
C THR A 124 25.13 -7.47 -3.45
N LEU A 125 24.86 -8.79 -3.43
CA LEU A 125 24.21 -9.50 -2.31
C LEU A 125 25.20 -10.17 -1.35
N TYR A 126 26.44 -10.42 -1.80
CA TYR A 126 27.45 -11.12 -1.03
C TYR A 126 28.73 -10.29 -0.90
N SER A 127 29.45 -10.50 0.19
CA SER A 127 30.82 -10.00 0.40
C SER A 127 31.79 -11.15 0.46
N LEU A 128 32.96 -10.98 -0.15
CA LEU A 128 34.06 -11.94 -0.02
C LEU A 128 34.50 -12.01 1.44
N LYS A 129 34.46 -13.20 2.03
CA LYS A 129 34.89 -13.46 3.42
C LYS A 129 36.31 -13.97 3.51
N SER A 130 36.66 -14.95 2.67
CA SER A 130 38.01 -15.51 2.63
C SER A 130 38.30 -16.19 1.29
N VAL A 131 39.58 -16.22 0.94
CA VAL A 131 40.11 -17.10 -0.11
C VAL A 131 41.25 -17.87 0.50
N GLU A 132 41.25 -19.18 0.33
CA GLU A 132 42.26 -20.09 0.81
C GLU A 132 42.68 -21.02 -0.33
N CYS A 133 43.96 -21.03 -0.69
CA CYS A 133 44.55 -21.91 -1.69
C CYS A 133 45.60 -22.80 -1.03
N LEU A 134 45.37 -24.08 -0.98
CA LEU A 134 46.26 -25.06 -0.39
C LEU A 134 46.84 -26.00 -1.45
N ASP A 135 48.09 -26.37 -1.31
CA ASP A 135 48.70 -27.47 -2.07
C ASP A 135 48.45 -28.80 -1.34
N THR A 136 47.53 -29.60 -1.88
CA THR A 136 47.18 -30.92 -1.31
C THR A 136 48.26 -31.98 -1.58
N ASN A 137 49.21 -31.71 -2.47
CA ASN A 137 50.36 -32.62 -2.78
C ASN A 137 51.69 -32.09 -2.27
N ARG A 138 51.69 -31.31 -1.19
CA ARG A 138 52.86 -30.62 -0.62
C ARG A 138 54.00 -31.57 -0.27
N ALA A 139 53.75 -32.82 0.03
CA ALA A 139 54.79 -33.82 0.30
C ALA A 139 55.71 -34.07 -0.91
N VAL A 140 55.19 -33.85 -2.12
CA VAL A 140 55.92 -34.03 -3.38
C VAL A 140 56.46 -32.69 -3.90
N SER A 141 55.61 -31.65 -3.89
CA SER A 141 55.98 -30.31 -4.40
C SER A 141 56.95 -29.55 -3.48
N GLY A 142 56.94 -29.87 -2.18
CA GLY A 142 57.71 -29.17 -1.17
C GLY A 142 57.15 -27.80 -0.79
N ASN A 143 55.85 -27.54 -1.05
CA ASN A 143 55.19 -26.32 -0.59
C ASN A 143 54.81 -26.40 0.90
N GLY A 144 54.60 -25.24 1.52
CA GLY A 144 54.10 -25.16 2.90
C GLY A 144 52.68 -25.65 3.08
N SER A 145 52.27 -25.79 4.34
CA SER A 145 50.90 -26.22 4.72
C SER A 145 49.91 -25.08 4.88
N SER A 146 50.36 -23.84 4.84
CA SER A 146 49.51 -22.64 4.96
C SER A 146 48.91 -22.23 3.62
N ASN A 147 48.00 -21.27 3.66
CA ASN A 147 47.47 -20.63 2.46
C ASN A 147 48.61 -20.05 1.61
N LEU A 148 48.72 -20.50 0.37
CA LEU A 148 49.75 -20.11 -0.58
C LEU A 148 49.35 -18.90 -1.42
N GLY A 149 48.10 -18.49 -1.34
CA GLY A 149 47.59 -17.34 -2.09
C GLY A 149 47.61 -16.05 -1.29
N SER A 150 47.76 -14.93 -1.97
CA SER A 150 47.59 -13.57 -1.44
C SER A 150 46.44 -12.86 -2.15
N LEU A 151 45.62 -12.14 -1.39
CA LEU A 151 44.49 -11.35 -1.89
C LEU A 151 44.88 -9.88 -1.96
N THR A 152 44.79 -9.28 -3.16
CA THR A 152 45.00 -7.84 -3.35
C THR A 152 43.75 -7.28 -4.04
N GLY A 153 42.97 -6.48 -3.32
CA GLY A 153 41.66 -6.04 -3.79
C GLY A 153 40.72 -7.23 -4.00
N VAL A 154 40.31 -7.47 -5.25
CA VAL A 154 39.45 -8.61 -5.63
C VAL A 154 40.20 -9.75 -6.31
N THR A 155 41.51 -9.59 -6.50
CA THR A 155 42.35 -10.57 -7.20
C THR A 155 43.10 -11.43 -6.22
N GLN A 156 42.97 -12.74 -6.34
CA GLN A 156 43.72 -13.75 -5.64
C GLN A 156 44.92 -14.17 -6.50
N THR A 157 46.10 -14.25 -5.91
CA THR A 157 47.35 -14.67 -6.61
C THR A 157 48.06 -15.75 -5.81
N ILE A 158 48.43 -16.85 -6.46
CA ILE A 158 49.40 -17.81 -5.97
C ILE A 158 50.73 -17.42 -6.59
N PRO A 159 51.75 -17.01 -5.80
CA PRO A 159 53.03 -16.54 -6.31
C PRO A 159 53.77 -17.62 -7.11
N ALA A 160 54.57 -17.20 -8.07
CA ALA A 160 55.29 -18.07 -8.99
C ALA A 160 56.16 -19.12 -8.28
N GLU A 161 56.84 -18.74 -7.19
CA GLU A 161 57.69 -19.60 -6.37
C GLU A 161 56.95 -20.77 -5.69
N ASN A 162 55.60 -20.65 -5.56
CA ASN A 162 54.77 -21.71 -5.01
C ASN A 162 54.19 -22.61 -6.11
N VAL A 163 54.22 -22.19 -7.37
CA VAL A 163 53.69 -23.00 -8.51
C VAL A 163 54.78 -23.98 -8.97
N LYS A 164 54.97 -25.02 -8.18
CA LYS A 164 56.00 -26.05 -8.40
C LYS A 164 55.47 -27.23 -9.18
N PHE A 165 56.36 -28.00 -9.78
CA PHE A 165 55.96 -29.28 -10.36
C PHE A 165 55.26 -30.17 -9.35
N ALA A 166 54.27 -30.90 -9.81
CA ALA A 166 53.41 -31.82 -9.05
C ALA A 166 52.56 -31.14 -7.95
N SER A 167 52.53 -29.81 -7.81
CA SER A 167 51.58 -29.14 -6.93
C SER A 167 50.16 -29.43 -7.32
N LYS A 168 49.28 -29.61 -6.32
CA LYS A 168 47.82 -29.78 -6.50
C LYS A 168 47.09 -28.71 -5.69
N PHE A 169 46.86 -27.57 -6.33
CA PHE A 169 46.14 -26.47 -5.68
C PHE A 169 44.65 -26.73 -5.61
N VAL A 170 44.09 -26.60 -4.40
CA VAL A 170 42.67 -26.52 -4.16
C VAL A 170 42.35 -25.18 -3.52
N CYS A 171 41.74 -24.29 -4.26
CA CYS A 171 41.32 -22.97 -3.79
C CYS A 171 39.88 -23.02 -3.32
N ARG A 172 39.62 -22.47 -2.14
CA ARG A 172 38.27 -22.28 -1.59
C ARG A 172 38.00 -20.79 -1.48
N VAL A 173 36.94 -20.32 -2.16
CA VAL A 173 36.45 -18.94 -2.10
C VAL A 173 35.15 -18.94 -1.29
N THR A 174 35.14 -18.23 -0.17
CA THR A 174 33.98 -18.15 0.73
C THR A 174 33.39 -16.76 0.70
N ASN A 175 32.11 -16.64 0.38
CA ASN A 175 31.35 -15.41 0.50
C ASN A 175 30.27 -15.54 1.57
N ALA A 176 30.00 -14.45 2.28
CA ALA A 176 28.87 -14.35 3.18
C ALA A 176 27.80 -13.41 2.60
N LYS A 177 26.54 -13.80 2.72
CA LYS A 177 25.44 -12.93 2.34
C LYS A 177 25.49 -11.67 3.20
N LYS A 178 25.40 -10.50 2.56
CA LYS A 178 25.36 -9.22 3.27
C LYS A 178 24.12 -9.19 4.16
N ALA A 179 24.25 -8.68 5.38
CA ALA A 179 23.14 -8.52 6.29
C ALA A 179 22.15 -7.54 5.68
N GLY A 180 20.92 -7.99 5.49
CA GLY A 180 19.81 -7.13 5.15
C GLY A 180 19.08 -6.69 6.42
N TYR A 181 18.27 -5.66 6.29
CA TYR A 181 17.43 -5.14 7.38
C TYR A 181 15.96 -5.28 7.01
N VAL A 182 15.13 -5.42 8.04
CA VAL A 182 13.68 -5.43 7.91
C VAL A 182 13.13 -4.20 8.65
N PHE A 183 12.22 -3.49 7.99
CA PHE A 183 11.45 -2.41 8.58
C PHE A 183 9.98 -2.73 8.38
N SER A 184 9.19 -2.79 9.44
CA SER A 184 7.79 -3.17 9.35
C SER A 184 6.91 -2.39 10.30
N GLY A 185 5.68 -2.19 9.88
CA GLY A 185 4.70 -1.43 10.63
C GLY A 185 3.37 -1.37 9.91
N ARG A 186 2.58 -0.36 10.25
CA ARG A 186 1.21 -0.20 9.77
C ARG A 186 0.87 1.26 9.53
N VAL A 187 0.09 1.50 8.49
CA VAL A 187 -0.60 2.78 8.24
C VAL A 187 -2.07 2.55 8.53
N PHE A 188 -2.69 3.37 9.36
CA PHE A 188 -4.05 3.16 9.83
C PHE A 188 -4.83 4.47 9.95
N ASN A 189 -6.17 4.38 9.91
CA ASN A 189 -7.06 5.53 10.07
C ASN A 189 -7.23 5.85 11.54
N ASP A 190 -6.41 6.78 12.06
CA ASP A 190 -6.38 7.21 13.46
C ASP A 190 -7.53 8.21 13.74
N ASN A 191 -8.76 7.70 13.76
CA ASN A 191 -9.99 8.49 13.85
C ASN A 191 -10.88 8.14 15.05
N SER A 192 -10.38 7.44 16.05
CA SER A 192 -11.08 6.84 17.19
C SER A 192 -11.89 5.56 16.90
N GLY A 193 -11.92 5.10 15.66
CA GLY A 193 -12.57 3.85 15.26
C GLY A 193 -14.03 3.74 15.69
N THR A 194 -14.39 2.64 16.33
CA THR A 194 -15.74 2.41 16.86
C THR A 194 -15.91 2.84 18.31
N THR A 195 -14.85 3.28 18.97
CA THR A 195 -14.91 3.70 20.39
C THR A 195 -15.69 4.99 20.58
N MET A 196 -15.68 5.86 19.55
CA MET A 196 -16.26 7.21 19.59
C MET A 196 -15.76 8.05 20.79
N VAL A 197 -14.56 7.75 21.29
CA VAL A 197 -13.89 8.48 22.36
C VAL A 197 -12.94 9.49 21.73
N ASP A 198 -13.18 10.77 21.95
CA ASP A 198 -12.43 11.84 21.29
C ASP A 198 -10.91 11.79 21.53
N SER A 199 -10.48 11.30 22.70
CA SER A 199 -9.06 11.15 23.04
C SER A 199 -8.36 9.99 22.32
N ASN A 200 -9.09 9.11 21.68
CA ASN A 200 -8.54 8.02 20.88
C ASN A 200 -8.22 8.46 19.45
N ALA A 201 -8.81 9.55 18.98
CA ALA A 201 -8.46 10.10 17.68
C ALA A 201 -7.10 10.80 17.73
N TYR A 202 -6.29 10.58 16.69
CA TYR A 202 -5.00 11.24 16.48
C TYR A 202 -3.95 10.97 17.59
N ASN A 203 -4.08 9.83 18.29
CA ASN A 203 -3.24 9.48 19.42
C ASN A 203 -2.02 8.63 19.04
N GLY A 204 -1.95 8.13 17.80
CA GLY A 204 -0.89 7.26 17.29
C GLY A 204 -0.93 5.85 17.85
N ILE A 205 -2.05 5.44 18.41
CA ILE A 205 -2.32 4.10 18.92
C ILE A 205 -3.47 3.53 18.09
N GLU A 206 -3.31 2.33 17.58
CA GLU A 206 -4.39 1.66 16.88
C GLU A 206 -5.46 1.20 17.88
N ASP A 207 -6.59 1.89 17.87
CA ASP A 207 -7.75 1.62 18.72
C ASP A 207 -8.75 0.66 18.03
N ILE A 208 -9.71 0.14 18.81
CA ILE A 208 -10.70 -0.81 18.29
C ILE A 208 -11.54 -0.17 17.19
N GLY A 209 -11.54 -0.79 16.01
CA GLY A 209 -12.31 -0.35 14.85
C GLY A 209 -11.59 0.67 13.97
N GLU A 210 -10.37 1.07 14.30
CA GLU A 210 -9.50 1.80 13.39
C GLU A 210 -8.96 0.85 12.32
N LEU A 211 -9.22 1.20 11.08
CA LEU A 211 -8.91 0.34 9.94
C LEU A 211 -7.56 0.69 9.34
N GLY A 212 -6.84 -0.33 8.90
CA GLY A 212 -5.63 -0.12 8.10
C GLY A 212 -5.91 0.57 6.77
N ILE A 213 -4.97 1.36 6.30
CA ILE A 213 -5.05 2.08 5.03
C ILE A 213 -4.19 1.36 3.99
N ALA A 214 -4.85 0.78 2.98
CA ALA A 214 -4.18 0.12 1.87
C ALA A 214 -3.66 1.12 0.84
N GLY A 215 -2.57 0.78 0.16
CA GLY A 215 -2.05 1.56 -0.97
C GLY A 215 -1.17 2.75 -0.56
N SER A 216 -0.90 2.97 0.72
CA SER A 216 0.09 3.95 1.18
C SER A 216 1.49 3.46 0.86
N VAL A 217 2.34 4.32 0.32
CA VAL A 217 3.73 4.00 0.01
C VAL A 217 4.61 4.39 1.19
N VAL A 218 5.37 3.42 1.71
CA VAL A 218 6.37 3.66 2.74
C VAL A 218 7.75 3.48 2.14
N GLU A 219 8.60 4.48 2.27
CA GLU A 219 9.93 4.56 1.68
C GLU A 219 11.00 4.55 2.77
N LEU A 220 11.99 3.69 2.62
CA LEU A 220 13.24 3.78 3.35
C LEU A 220 14.18 4.68 2.56
N GLN A 221 14.60 5.77 3.14
CA GLN A 221 15.41 6.79 2.47
C GLN A 221 16.75 7.04 3.19
N ASP A 222 17.71 7.54 2.45
CA ASP A 222 18.86 8.23 3.01
C ASP A 222 18.40 9.57 3.59
N CYS A 223 18.58 9.79 4.90
CA CYS A 223 18.09 11.01 5.56
C CYS A 223 18.74 12.30 5.03
N SER A 224 19.94 12.22 4.48
CA SER A 224 20.69 13.40 4.01
C SER A 224 20.34 13.78 2.56
N THR A 225 20.18 12.79 1.70
CA THR A 225 19.95 12.98 0.26
C THR A 225 18.51 12.77 -0.16
N GLN A 226 17.67 12.19 0.71
CA GLN A 226 16.29 11.76 0.45
C GLN A 226 16.19 10.69 -0.67
N ALA A 227 17.32 10.09 -1.05
CA ALA A 227 17.34 9.00 -2.03
C ALA A 227 16.62 7.77 -1.46
N VAL A 228 15.69 7.21 -2.23
CA VAL A 228 14.96 5.99 -1.85
C VAL A 228 15.89 4.80 -1.94
N LEU A 229 16.06 4.08 -0.84
CA LEU A 229 16.87 2.87 -0.71
C LEU A 229 16.03 1.60 -0.95
N ALA A 230 14.79 1.62 -0.49
CA ALA A 230 13.80 0.57 -0.68
C ALA A 230 12.41 1.13 -0.37
N SER A 231 11.35 0.49 -0.83
CA SER A 231 9.98 0.88 -0.53
C SER A 231 9.04 -0.32 -0.44
N ALA A 232 7.91 -0.14 0.20
CA ALA A 232 6.78 -1.07 0.18
C ALA A 232 5.48 -0.27 0.10
N THR A 233 4.45 -0.91 -0.45
CA THR A 233 3.08 -0.39 -0.42
C THR A 233 2.29 -1.18 0.63
N THR A 234 1.48 -0.51 1.41
CA THR A 234 0.65 -1.16 2.42
C THR A 234 -0.38 -2.10 1.80
N ASP A 235 -0.58 -3.25 2.43
CA ASP A 235 -1.57 -4.24 2.03
C ASP A 235 -3.00 -3.81 2.42
N LYS A 236 -3.98 -4.70 2.21
CA LYS A 236 -5.39 -4.47 2.56
C LYS A 236 -5.64 -4.22 4.05
N ASN A 237 -4.72 -4.62 4.92
CA ASN A 237 -4.80 -4.39 6.35
C ASN A 237 -4.03 -3.13 6.79
N GLY A 238 -3.36 -2.45 5.85
CA GLY A 238 -2.49 -1.32 6.14
C GLY A 238 -1.07 -1.72 6.55
N ASP A 239 -0.73 -3.00 6.52
CA ASP A 239 0.58 -3.48 6.93
C ASP A 239 1.62 -3.28 5.83
N PHE A 240 2.84 -2.87 6.21
CA PHE A 240 3.98 -2.80 5.31
C PHE A 240 5.18 -3.56 5.86
N ARG A 241 6.00 -4.07 4.94
CA ARG A 241 7.27 -4.72 5.25
C ARG A 241 8.29 -4.38 4.17
N ILE A 242 9.32 -3.63 4.53
CA ILE A 242 10.47 -3.33 3.68
C ILE A 242 11.60 -4.27 4.09
N GLN A 243 12.10 -5.05 3.15
CA GLN A 243 13.26 -5.90 3.34
C GLN A 243 14.38 -5.43 2.42
N THR A 244 15.51 -5.05 2.99
CA THR A 244 16.70 -4.69 2.23
C THR A 244 17.58 -5.91 2.02
N LEU A 245 18.25 -5.97 0.87
CA LEU A 245 19.20 -7.03 0.54
C LEU A 245 20.66 -6.62 0.84
N GLN A 246 20.86 -5.36 1.25
CA GLN A 246 22.17 -4.77 1.53
C GLN A 246 22.17 -4.13 2.91
N ASP A 247 23.36 -3.93 3.47
CA ASP A 247 23.52 -3.11 4.67
C ASP A 247 23.26 -1.64 4.34
N VAL A 248 22.03 -1.18 4.60
CA VAL A 248 21.63 0.21 4.38
C VAL A 248 22.33 1.20 5.30
N PHE A 249 23.00 0.71 6.34
CA PHE A 249 23.80 1.52 7.26
C PHE A 249 25.32 1.48 6.96
N SER A 250 25.77 0.84 5.87
CA SER A 250 27.19 0.69 5.57
C SER A 250 27.94 2.02 5.46
N SER A 251 27.26 3.09 5.03
CA SER A 251 27.81 4.45 4.89
C SER A 251 26.99 5.50 5.62
N ARG A 252 26.09 5.11 6.55
CA ARG A 252 25.11 5.98 7.22
C ARG A 252 24.99 5.62 8.69
N SER A 253 24.86 6.64 9.54
CA SER A 253 24.54 6.45 10.95
C SER A 253 23.03 6.28 11.20
N LYS A 254 22.20 6.75 10.27
CA LYS A 254 20.72 6.66 10.34
C LYS A 254 20.11 6.55 8.94
N VAL A 255 18.91 5.99 8.88
CA VAL A 255 18.02 5.98 7.72
C VAL A 255 16.68 6.62 8.10
N CYS A 256 15.96 7.11 7.09
CA CYS A 256 14.64 7.72 7.26
C CYS A 256 13.55 6.79 6.72
N LEU A 257 12.53 6.54 7.53
CA LEU A 257 11.32 5.82 7.12
C LEU A 257 10.23 6.86 6.90
N VAL A 258 9.79 7.02 5.66
CA VAL A 258 8.87 8.07 5.20
C VAL A 258 7.61 7.43 4.65
N GLN A 259 6.46 7.84 5.17
CA GLN A 259 5.16 7.44 4.65
C GLN A 259 4.64 8.50 3.65
N ARG A 260 3.94 8.05 2.60
CA ARG A 260 3.26 8.88 1.61
C ARG A 260 1.76 8.63 1.70
N ASN A 261 1.01 9.68 1.97
CA ASN A 261 -0.42 9.58 2.16
C ASN A 261 -1.14 9.06 0.92
N VAL A 262 -2.18 8.28 1.14
CA VAL A 262 -3.20 8.03 0.14
C VAL A 262 -4.02 9.31 -0.05
N ASN A 263 -4.44 9.58 -1.29
CA ASN A 263 -5.24 10.76 -1.59
C ASN A 263 -6.51 10.81 -0.72
N GLY A 264 -6.77 11.96 -0.11
CA GLY A 264 -7.90 12.20 0.78
C GLY A 264 -7.59 12.03 2.28
N TYR A 265 -6.41 11.53 2.62
CA TYR A 265 -5.94 11.39 3.99
C TYR A 265 -4.92 12.47 4.35
N ASP A 266 -4.99 12.94 5.57
CA ASP A 266 -4.00 13.84 6.18
C ASP A 266 -3.24 13.09 7.28
N SER A 267 -1.92 13.26 7.37
CA SER A 267 -1.09 12.68 8.42
C SER A 267 -1.39 13.31 9.77
N VAL A 268 -1.80 12.54 10.74
CA VAL A 268 -2.25 13.06 12.04
C VAL A 268 -1.37 12.61 13.19
N SER A 269 -0.72 11.46 13.08
CA SER A 269 0.13 10.91 14.13
C SER A 269 1.21 9.98 13.56
N ALA A 270 2.27 9.76 14.35
CA ALA A 270 3.21 8.68 14.13
C ALA A 270 3.79 8.21 15.47
N LYS A 271 3.94 6.90 15.65
CA LYS A 271 4.46 6.31 16.89
C LYS A 271 5.12 4.97 16.59
N GLN A 272 6.15 4.62 17.34
CA GLN A 272 6.70 3.26 17.30
C GLN A 272 6.29 2.49 18.55
N LYS A 273 5.65 1.33 18.34
CA LYS A 273 5.20 0.46 19.44
C LYS A 273 6.42 -0.15 20.15
N GLY A 274 6.52 0.09 21.46
CA GLY A 274 7.58 -0.49 22.29
C GLY A 274 8.95 0.14 22.19
N SER A 275 9.12 1.26 21.49
CA SER A 275 10.38 1.98 21.35
C SER A 275 10.24 3.46 21.72
N ALA A 276 11.37 4.06 22.15
CA ALA A 276 11.48 5.49 22.40
C ALA A 276 11.91 6.30 21.16
N LEU A 277 11.86 5.75 19.96
CA LEU A 277 12.15 6.53 18.76
C LEU A 277 11.09 7.61 18.60
N GLU A 278 11.54 8.85 18.66
CA GLU A 278 10.67 9.99 18.43
C GLU A 278 10.46 10.18 16.92
N LYS A 279 9.21 10.46 16.57
CA LYS A 279 8.88 10.92 15.23
C LYS A 279 9.50 12.29 14.99
N THR A 280 10.02 12.51 13.80
CA THR A 280 10.43 13.86 13.36
C THR A 280 9.22 14.64 12.87
N THR A 281 8.31 13.97 12.16
CA THR A 281 7.00 14.48 11.72
C THR A 281 5.99 13.33 11.77
N ASN A 282 4.71 13.60 11.47
CA ASN A 282 3.70 12.54 11.39
C ASN A 282 3.95 11.51 10.26
N ASP A 283 4.86 11.83 9.31
CA ASP A 283 5.20 10.98 8.17
C ASP A 283 6.63 10.45 8.20
N LEU A 284 7.41 10.76 9.23
CA LEU A 284 8.85 10.52 9.21
C LEU A 284 9.36 10.00 10.55
N PHE A 285 10.07 8.87 10.51
CA PHE A 285 10.96 8.41 11.58
C PHE A 285 12.42 8.47 11.12
N GLU A 286 13.28 9.05 11.93
CA GLU A 286 14.73 8.88 11.82
C GLU A 286 15.18 7.68 12.64
N ILE A 287 15.74 6.67 11.99
CA ILE A 287 16.09 5.39 12.60
C ILE A 287 17.62 5.30 12.67
N PRO A 288 18.22 5.42 13.86
CA PRO A 288 19.65 5.23 14.04
C PRO A 288 20.03 3.75 13.90
N LYS A 289 21.27 3.49 13.45
CA LYS A 289 21.83 2.15 13.48
C LYS A 289 21.99 1.67 14.91
N VAL A 290 21.32 0.58 15.26
CA VAL A 290 21.54 -0.13 16.53
C VAL A 290 22.37 -1.37 16.26
N GLN A 291 23.47 -1.55 17.02
CA GLN A 291 24.35 -2.68 16.85
C GLN A 291 23.62 -4.00 17.09
N SER A 292 23.82 -4.98 16.23
CA SER A 292 23.19 -6.31 16.27
C SER A 292 21.66 -6.33 16.02
N VAL A 293 21.03 -5.20 15.70
CA VAL A 293 19.62 -5.14 15.31
C VAL A 293 19.52 -5.14 13.79
N THR A 294 18.80 -6.10 13.24
CA THR A 294 18.50 -6.23 11.80
C THR A 294 17.01 -6.15 11.50
N SER A 295 16.17 -6.11 12.52
CA SER A 295 14.72 -5.94 12.39
C SER A 295 14.25 -4.74 13.22
N TYR A 296 13.62 -3.78 12.57
CA TYR A 296 13.01 -2.60 13.14
C TYR A 296 11.51 -2.68 12.89
N GLU A 297 10.73 -2.83 13.94
CA GLU A 297 9.31 -3.18 13.85
C GLU A 297 8.43 -2.22 14.65
N GLY A 298 7.11 -2.30 14.41
CA GLY A 298 6.10 -1.59 15.19
C GLY A 298 5.96 -0.11 14.84
N PHE A 299 6.36 0.30 13.63
CA PHE A 299 6.11 1.66 13.16
C PHE A 299 4.63 1.84 12.86
N LEU A 300 4.02 2.83 13.47
CA LEU A 300 2.63 3.21 13.28
C LEU A 300 2.58 4.61 12.67
N PHE A 301 1.95 4.74 11.50
CA PHE A 301 1.60 6.00 10.88
C PHE A 301 0.09 6.13 10.93
N GLY A 302 -0.39 7.13 11.65
CA GLY A 302 -1.80 7.44 11.76
C GLY A 302 -2.17 8.55 10.79
N ASP A 303 -3.06 8.22 9.86
CA ASP A 303 -3.66 9.15 8.92
C ASP A 303 -5.15 9.30 9.22
N ALA A 304 -5.78 10.37 8.78
CA ALA A 304 -7.21 10.55 8.94
C ALA A 304 -7.85 11.19 7.71
N GLU A 305 -9.03 10.70 7.34
CA GLU A 305 -9.86 11.33 6.32
C GLU A 305 -10.64 12.50 6.94
N LEU A 306 -10.09 13.71 6.80
CA LEU A 306 -10.72 14.93 7.34
C LEU A 306 -11.77 15.44 6.37
N GLN A 307 -12.98 14.91 6.46
CA GLN A 307 -14.08 15.25 5.60
C GLN A 307 -15.36 15.52 6.40
N LEU A 308 -16.02 16.63 6.10
CA LEU A 308 -17.39 16.95 6.50
C LEU A 308 -18.30 16.76 5.30
N VAL A 309 -19.43 16.07 5.51
CA VAL A 309 -20.40 15.80 4.47
C VAL A 309 -21.77 16.27 4.92
N LEU A 310 -22.38 17.18 4.14
CA LEU A 310 -23.76 17.60 4.27
C LEU A 310 -24.64 16.81 3.31
N SER A 311 -25.79 16.32 3.79
CA SER A 311 -26.79 15.69 2.95
C SER A 311 -27.76 16.74 2.40
N GLN A 312 -28.07 16.56 1.16
CA GLN A 312 -29.23 16.87 0.35
C GLN A 312 -29.67 18.33 0.25
N ASN A 313 -30.01 18.70 -0.98
CA ASN A 313 -30.70 19.93 -1.32
C ASN A 313 -32.19 19.84 -0.98
N GLY A 314 -32.80 20.99 -0.65
CA GLY A 314 -34.19 21.11 -0.39
C GLY A 314 -34.93 21.94 -1.45
N GLN A 315 -36.23 21.70 -1.63
CA GLN A 315 -37.10 22.55 -2.42
C GLN A 315 -38.49 22.56 -1.86
N LYS A 316 -39.01 23.75 -1.54
CA LYS A 316 -40.37 23.94 -1.01
C LYS A 316 -41.03 25.18 -1.59
N THR A 317 -42.38 25.18 -1.63
CA THR A 317 -43.18 26.35 -2.00
C THR A 317 -43.98 26.80 -0.78
N ILE A 318 -43.96 28.09 -0.48
CA ILE A 318 -44.63 28.71 0.67
C ILE A 318 -45.39 29.94 0.23
N VAL A 319 -46.14 30.56 1.15
CA VAL A 319 -46.71 31.89 0.92
C VAL A 319 -45.80 32.99 1.45
N ALA A 320 -45.96 34.20 0.95
CA ALA A 320 -45.24 35.37 1.44
C ALA A 320 -45.50 35.56 2.94
N GLY A 321 -44.44 35.82 3.70
CA GLY A 321 -44.45 35.94 5.16
C GLY A 321 -44.38 34.62 5.93
N ASP A 322 -44.39 33.45 5.28
CA ASP A 322 -44.25 32.15 5.94
C ASP A 322 -42.76 31.80 6.21
N VAL A 323 -42.62 30.80 7.08
CA VAL A 323 -41.33 30.19 7.45
C VAL A 323 -41.32 28.75 6.95
N VAL A 324 -40.15 28.28 6.51
CA VAL A 324 -39.95 26.92 6.05
C VAL A 324 -38.65 26.34 6.59
N ASP A 325 -38.67 25.09 7.01
CA ASP A 325 -37.54 24.35 7.54
C ASP A 325 -37.10 23.28 6.54
N TYR A 326 -35.78 23.21 6.30
CA TYR A 326 -35.14 22.21 5.45
C TYR A 326 -34.22 21.34 6.34
N PRO A 327 -34.51 20.06 6.46
CA PRO A 327 -33.71 19.15 7.24
C PRO A 327 -32.46 18.72 6.47
N HIS A 328 -31.33 18.68 7.16
CA HIS A 328 -30.05 18.19 6.66
C HIS A 328 -29.39 17.28 7.69
N GLU A 329 -28.42 16.51 7.24
CA GLU A 329 -27.56 15.73 8.08
C GLU A 329 -26.10 16.12 7.82
N LEU A 330 -25.36 16.42 8.87
CA LEU A 330 -23.93 16.66 8.83
C LEU A 330 -23.21 15.45 9.44
N THR A 331 -22.29 14.88 8.71
CA THR A 331 -21.42 13.80 9.17
C THR A 331 -19.94 14.18 9.04
N ALA A 332 -19.10 13.64 9.93
CA ALA A 332 -17.65 13.75 9.84
C ALA A 332 -17.03 12.36 9.69
N LYS A 333 -16.03 12.21 8.82
CA LYS A 333 -15.29 10.96 8.66
C LYS A 333 -14.31 10.67 9.80
N SER A 334 -13.83 11.74 10.43
CA SER A 334 -12.93 11.69 11.60
C SER A 334 -13.40 12.70 12.63
N VAL A 335 -12.84 12.70 13.83
CA VAL A 335 -13.20 13.66 14.88
C VAL A 335 -12.84 15.07 14.44
N MET A 336 -13.82 15.95 14.31
CA MET A 336 -13.63 17.32 13.81
C MET A 336 -14.36 18.36 14.67
N ASN A 337 -13.74 19.50 14.82
CA ASN A 337 -14.39 20.68 15.39
C ASN A 337 -15.02 21.50 14.26
N VAL A 338 -16.33 21.72 14.34
CA VAL A 338 -17.01 22.74 13.54
C VAL A 338 -16.51 24.11 13.97
N LEU A 339 -16.14 24.92 13.01
CA LEU A 339 -15.65 26.29 13.23
C LEU A 339 -16.76 27.32 12.99
N ASN A 340 -17.41 27.23 11.84
CA ASN A 340 -18.49 28.12 11.43
C ASN A 340 -19.32 27.55 10.28
N VAL A 341 -20.47 28.15 10.05
CA VAL A 341 -21.29 27.97 8.86
C VAL A 341 -20.99 29.09 7.87
N VAL A 342 -20.82 28.75 6.60
CA VAL A 342 -20.67 29.72 5.51
C VAL A 342 -21.94 29.69 4.68
N GLU A 343 -22.71 30.75 4.76
CA GLU A 343 -23.98 30.89 4.01
C GLU A 343 -23.79 31.71 2.73
N SER A 344 -24.54 31.35 1.70
CA SER A 344 -24.72 32.13 0.47
C SER A 344 -26.19 32.24 0.15
N LYS A 345 -26.62 33.40 -0.30
CA LYS A 345 -28.05 33.75 -0.53
C LYS A 345 -28.23 34.33 -1.92
N GLU A 346 -29.15 33.77 -2.68
CA GLU A 346 -29.50 34.27 -4.01
C GLU A 346 -31.01 34.50 -4.09
N GLN A 347 -31.44 35.61 -4.68
CA GLN A 347 -32.84 35.96 -4.90
C GLN A 347 -33.11 36.05 -6.39
N GLN A 348 -34.28 35.52 -6.80
CA GLN A 348 -34.77 35.55 -8.17
C GLN A 348 -36.23 35.99 -8.20
N PRO A 349 -36.57 37.19 -8.72
CA PRO A 349 -35.65 38.21 -9.24
C PRO A 349 -34.80 38.83 -8.16
N ALA A 350 -33.66 39.42 -8.53
CA ALA A 350 -32.76 40.15 -7.62
C ALA A 350 -33.39 41.47 -7.18
N ASN A 351 -34.24 41.44 -6.16
CA ASN A 351 -35.09 42.54 -5.73
C ASN A 351 -34.81 43.02 -4.31
N ASN A 352 -33.72 42.54 -3.67
CA ASN A 352 -33.27 42.92 -2.32
C ASN A 352 -34.35 42.76 -1.23
N GLN A 353 -35.26 41.81 -1.37
CA GLN A 353 -36.23 41.52 -0.33
C GLN A 353 -35.53 40.98 0.93
N PRO A 354 -36.04 41.27 2.15
CA PRO A 354 -35.37 40.89 3.40
C PRO A 354 -35.60 39.39 3.77
N TRP A 355 -35.21 38.48 2.88
CA TRP A 355 -35.18 37.06 3.19
C TRP A 355 -34.13 36.77 4.25
N GLN A 356 -34.44 35.83 5.14
CA GLN A 356 -33.52 35.36 6.16
C GLN A 356 -33.34 33.87 6.05
N SER A 357 -32.13 33.38 6.32
CA SER A 357 -31.85 31.97 6.53
C SER A 357 -30.91 31.77 7.70
N LEU A 358 -31.15 30.75 8.49
CA LEU A 358 -30.40 30.41 9.69
C LEU A 358 -30.31 28.87 9.81
N VAL A 359 -29.15 28.35 10.25
CA VAL A 359 -28.93 26.93 10.41
C VAL A 359 -28.92 26.56 11.89
N TYR A 360 -29.83 25.67 12.28
CA TYR A 360 -30.01 25.18 13.65
C TYR A 360 -29.58 23.73 13.78
N VAL A 361 -29.28 23.31 15.01
CA VAL A 361 -29.12 21.91 15.37
C VAL A 361 -30.48 21.34 15.74
N ASP A 362 -30.93 20.32 15.01
CA ASP A 362 -32.14 19.55 15.31
C ASP A 362 -31.75 18.43 16.28
N SER A 363 -31.94 18.68 17.56
CA SER A 363 -31.40 17.83 18.64
C SER A 363 -32.09 16.48 18.76
N ASN A 364 -33.35 16.38 18.30
CA ASN A 364 -34.14 15.14 18.34
C ASN A 364 -34.36 14.51 16.96
N CYS A 365 -33.77 15.12 15.92
CA CYS A 365 -33.82 14.66 14.51
C CYS A 365 -35.26 14.48 14.00
N ASN A 366 -36.19 15.35 14.39
CA ASN A 366 -37.61 15.27 13.97
C ASN A 366 -37.92 16.11 12.72
N ALA A 367 -36.92 16.82 12.18
CA ALA A 367 -37.05 17.73 11.02
C ALA A 367 -37.97 18.94 11.24
N GLN A 368 -38.14 19.36 12.49
CA GLN A 368 -38.89 20.56 12.90
C GLN A 368 -38.06 21.33 13.91
N LEU A 369 -38.06 22.67 13.82
CA LEU A 369 -37.36 23.48 14.80
C LEU A 369 -38.22 23.58 16.07
N ASP A 370 -37.74 22.96 17.14
CA ASP A 370 -38.38 22.91 18.46
C ASP A 370 -37.84 24.01 19.40
N GLN A 371 -38.59 24.26 20.46
CA GLN A 371 -38.18 25.19 21.49
C GLN A 371 -36.93 24.70 22.20
N GLY A 372 -35.89 25.52 22.25
CA GLY A 372 -34.61 25.20 22.88
C GLY A 372 -33.52 24.72 21.91
N GLU A 373 -33.86 24.49 20.67
CA GLU A 373 -32.85 24.20 19.65
C GLU A 373 -32.08 25.47 19.26
N ILE A 374 -30.78 25.30 19.11
CA ILE A 374 -29.85 26.41 18.98
C ILE A 374 -29.21 26.46 17.60
N LEU A 375 -28.74 27.62 17.21
CA LEU A 375 -27.96 27.78 15.98
C LEU A 375 -26.72 26.89 16.00
N LEU A 376 -26.38 26.35 14.82
CA LEU A 376 -25.14 25.59 14.67
C LEU A 376 -23.96 26.53 14.95
N SER A 377 -23.25 26.20 16.00
CA SER A 377 -22.04 26.90 16.46
C SER A 377 -20.87 25.95 16.54
N THR A 378 -19.78 26.40 17.12
CA THR A 378 -18.59 25.57 17.37
C THR A 378 -18.96 24.36 18.23
N ARG A 379 -18.68 23.17 17.71
CA ARG A 379 -18.87 21.88 18.41
C ARG A 379 -17.92 20.84 17.88
N THR A 380 -17.63 19.82 18.68
CA THR A 380 -16.94 18.63 18.22
C THR A 380 -17.97 17.66 17.65
N ILE A 381 -17.64 17.08 16.48
CA ILE A 381 -18.37 15.97 15.86
C ILE A 381 -17.45 14.76 15.89
N LYS A 382 -17.95 13.65 16.39
CA LYS A 382 -17.19 12.38 16.44
C LYS A 382 -17.12 11.74 15.05
N ALA A 383 -16.18 10.81 14.88
CA ALA A 383 -16.10 10.02 13.66
C ALA A 383 -17.44 9.29 13.40
N ASN A 384 -17.99 9.48 12.19
CA ASN A 384 -19.27 8.91 11.74
C ASN A 384 -20.51 9.31 12.57
N GLU A 385 -20.37 10.29 13.49
CA GLU A 385 -21.54 10.88 14.16
C GLU A 385 -22.41 11.60 13.15
N LYS A 386 -23.72 11.43 13.30
CA LYS A 386 -24.76 12.12 12.52
C LYS A 386 -25.33 13.26 13.35
N VAL A 387 -25.20 14.47 12.84
CA VAL A 387 -25.78 15.67 13.43
C VAL A 387 -26.89 16.15 12.53
N CYS A 388 -28.12 16.10 13.03
CA CYS A 388 -29.28 16.63 12.32
C CYS A 388 -29.30 18.16 12.39
N LEU A 389 -29.53 18.80 11.25
CA LEU A 389 -29.57 20.24 11.11
C LEU A 389 -30.89 20.68 10.44
N ILE A 390 -31.30 21.90 10.73
CA ILE A 390 -32.40 22.56 10.07
C ILE A 390 -31.91 23.89 9.50
N GLN A 391 -31.99 24.08 8.19
CA GLN A 391 -31.92 25.40 7.60
C GLN A 391 -33.34 26.00 7.58
N ARG A 392 -33.58 26.98 8.43
CA ARG A 392 -34.84 27.73 8.47
C ARG A 392 -34.75 28.92 7.53
N VAL A 393 -35.70 29.01 6.62
CA VAL A 393 -35.87 30.16 5.71
C VAL A 393 -37.14 30.92 6.08
N ILE A 394 -37.00 32.25 6.21
CA ILE A 394 -38.11 33.16 6.52
C ILE A 394 -38.36 34.05 5.30
N SER A 395 -39.53 33.96 4.72
CA SER A 395 -39.88 34.79 3.57
C SER A 395 -40.42 36.18 4.00
N PRO A 396 -40.11 37.26 3.28
CA PRO A 396 -40.68 38.56 3.54
C PRO A 396 -42.18 38.57 3.18
N THR A 397 -42.96 39.33 3.94
CA THR A 397 -44.42 39.52 3.66
C THR A 397 -44.67 40.22 2.34
N THR A 398 -43.68 40.92 1.81
CA THR A 398 -43.72 41.69 0.55
C THR A 398 -43.33 40.85 -0.67
N ALA A 399 -42.87 39.61 -0.48
CA ALA A 399 -42.49 38.72 -1.58
C ALA A 399 -43.68 38.42 -2.49
N GLN A 400 -43.42 38.35 -3.79
CA GLN A 400 -44.44 38.17 -4.80
C GLN A 400 -44.54 36.69 -5.24
N GLY A 401 -45.70 36.25 -5.69
CA GLY A 401 -45.87 34.94 -6.27
C GLY A 401 -44.89 34.69 -7.44
N GLY A 402 -44.12 33.64 -7.36
CA GLY A 402 -43.04 33.30 -8.29
C GLY A 402 -41.63 33.71 -7.84
N ASP A 403 -41.50 34.57 -6.82
CA ASP A 403 -40.20 34.86 -6.23
C ASP A 403 -39.54 33.60 -5.70
N ARG A 404 -38.24 33.48 -5.94
CA ARG A 404 -37.42 32.35 -5.48
C ARG A 404 -36.28 32.86 -4.61
N PHE A 405 -36.02 32.15 -3.56
CA PHE A 405 -34.85 32.36 -2.71
C PHE A 405 -34.06 31.05 -2.62
N ILE A 406 -32.77 31.13 -2.90
CA ILE A 406 -31.83 30.02 -2.81
C ILE A 406 -30.92 30.29 -1.62
N ALA A 407 -31.10 29.55 -0.55
CA ALA A 407 -30.23 29.54 0.60
C ALA A 407 -29.24 28.39 0.48
N SER A 408 -27.97 28.69 0.41
CA SER A 408 -26.93 27.68 0.35
C SER A 408 -26.05 27.78 1.57
N PHE A 409 -25.58 26.66 2.08
CA PHE A 409 -24.58 26.70 3.14
C PHE A 409 -23.55 25.56 3.04
N LYS A 410 -22.40 25.81 3.64
CA LYS A 410 -21.32 24.87 3.92
C LYS A 410 -20.96 24.94 5.38
N VAL A 411 -20.33 23.90 5.89
CA VAL A 411 -19.76 23.86 7.24
C VAL A 411 -18.25 23.78 7.14
N ASN A 412 -17.56 24.67 7.80
CA ASN A 412 -16.12 24.62 7.99
C ASN A 412 -15.78 23.91 9.28
N GLY A 413 -14.81 23.03 9.24
CA GLY A 413 -14.29 22.35 10.41
C GLY A 413 -12.82 22.01 10.26
N LYS A 414 -12.20 21.55 11.33
CA LYS A 414 -10.82 21.05 11.34
C LYS A 414 -10.69 19.89 12.30
N GLY A 415 -9.69 19.02 12.06
CA GLY A 415 -9.30 17.99 13.02
C GLY A 415 -8.93 18.59 14.38
N THR A 416 -9.03 17.80 15.44
CA THR A 416 -8.77 18.28 16.81
C THR A 416 -7.28 18.29 17.18
N TYR A 417 -6.38 17.92 16.29
CA TYR A 417 -4.92 18.01 16.51
C TYR A 417 -4.35 19.39 16.13
N SER A 418 -3.20 19.74 16.70
CA SER A 418 -2.66 21.12 16.69
C SER A 418 -2.34 21.67 15.30
N THR A 419 -1.91 20.82 14.36
CA THR A 419 -1.52 21.23 13.01
C THR A 419 -2.64 21.07 11.97
N ALA A 420 -3.87 20.74 12.40
CA ALA A 420 -5.00 20.51 11.52
C ALA A 420 -5.36 21.77 10.73
N THR A 421 -5.53 21.62 9.41
CA THR A 421 -6.03 22.68 8.52
C THR A 421 -7.55 22.64 8.44
N ALA A 422 -8.17 23.79 8.15
CA ALA A 422 -9.61 23.86 7.95
C ALA A 422 -10.01 23.14 6.65
N LYS A 423 -11.12 22.42 6.71
CA LYS A 423 -11.77 21.73 5.58
C LYS A 423 -13.21 22.24 5.46
N GLU A 424 -13.68 22.39 4.23
CA GLU A 424 -15.08 22.71 3.94
C GLU A 424 -15.87 21.46 3.59
N SER A 425 -17.13 21.40 4.01
CA SER A 425 -18.10 20.41 3.51
C SER A 425 -18.46 20.69 2.04
N ASN A 426 -19.18 19.75 1.42
CA ASN A 426 -19.97 20.09 0.24
C ASN A 426 -21.00 21.16 0.56
N SER A 427 -21.48 21.88 -0.48
CA SER A 427 -22.58 22.82 -0.35
C SER A 427 -23.92 22.10 -0.48
N VAL A 428 -24.90 22.49 0.32
CA VAL A 428 -26.32 22.20 0.10
C VAL A 428 -27.07 23.46 -0.29
N ASN A 429 -28.13 23.31 -1.11
CA ASN A 429 -28.90 24.41 -1.65
C ASN A 429 -30.39 24.17 -1.37
N ASP A 430 -31.02 25.10 -0.68
CA ASP A 430 -32.45 25.05 -0.39
C ASP A 430 -33.19 26.12 -1.18
N ILE A 431 -34.11 25.67 -2.03
CA ILE A 431 -34.88 26.55 -2.92
C ILE A 431 -36.25 26.77 -2.33
N THR A 432 -36.53 27.99 -1.93
CA THR A 432 -37.86 28.44 -1.50
C THR A 432 -38.52 29.23 -2.61
N THR A 433 -39.72 28.85 -3.01
CA THR A 433 -40.52 29.57 -4.03
C THR A 433 -41.79 30.13 -3.39
N ILE A 434 -42.16 31.37 -3.70
CA ILE A 434 -43.45 31.91 -3.31
C ILE A 434 -44.54 31.44 -4.27
N GLY A 435 -45.54 30.80 -3.73
CA GLY A 435 -46.69 30.32 -4.51
C GLY A 435 -47.54 31.48 -5.09
N THR A 436 -48.03 31.29 -6.32
CA THR A 436 -48.75 32.35 -7.05
C THR A 436 -50.25 32.45 -6.68
N ALA A 437 -50.88 31.43 -6.17
CA ALA A 437 -52.19 31.33 -5.54
C ALA A 437 -52.72 29.84 -5.54
N GLY A 438 -53.73 29.54 -4.70
CA GLY A 438 -54.40 28.25 -4.69
C GLY A 438 -53.76 27.21 -3.77
N LEU A 439 -53.76 25.96 -4.19
CA LEU A 439 -53.23 24.84 -3.43
C LEU A 439 -51.71 24.71 -3.68
N ASN A 440 -50.93 24.75 -2.61
CA ASN A 440 -49.51 24.43 -2.64
C ASN A 440 -49.29 22.95 -2.28
N ILE A 441 -48.37 22.26 -2.96
CA ILE A 441 -48.01 20.86 -2.70
C ILE A 441 -46.50 20.75 -2.60
N THR A 442 -46.03 20.15 -1.50
CA THR A 442 -44.63 19.77 -1.30
C THR A 442 -44.55 18.25 -1.28
N LYS A 443 -43.71 17.64 -2.10
CA LYS A 443 -43.50 16.18 -2.17
C LYS A 443 -42.11 15.85 -1.67
N LEU A 444 -42.01 14.93 -0.73
CA LEU A 444 -40.78 14.42 -0.15
C LEU A 444 -40.76 12.90 -0.20
N VAL A 445 -39.60 12.30 -0.06
CA VAL A 445 -39.40 10.85 -0.06
C VAL A 445 -38.46 10.42 1.03
N ARG A 446 -38.69 9.25 1.62
CA ARG A 446 -37.71 8.61 2.53
C ARG A 446 -37.60 7.11 2.26
N LYS A 447 -36.51 6.52 2.69
CA LYS A 447 -36.37 5.06 2.72
C LYS A 447 -37.08 4.48 3.93
N THR A 448 -37.72 3.34 3.77
CA THR A 448 -38.41 2.62 4.84
C THR A 448 -38.14 1.12 4.75
N SER A 449 -38.38 0.40 5.85
CA SER A 449 -38.13 -1.04 5.93
C SER A 449 -39.29 -1.87 5.37
N THR A 450 -40.51 -1.32 5.33
CA THR A 450 -41.71 -1.97 4.83
C THR A 450 -42.64 -0.96 4.19
N CYS A 451 -43.67 -1.43 3.49
CA CYS A 451 -44.76 -0.64 2.94
C CYS A 451 -46.12 -1.19 3.43
N PRO A 452 -46.91 -0.44 4.20
CA PRO A 452 -46.66 0.92 4.68
C PRO A 452 -45.46 1.01 5.64
N ALA A 453 -44.92 2.23 5.78
CA ALA A 453 -43.82 2.48 6.70
C ALA A 453 -44.25 2.25 8.16
N PRO A 454 -43.37 1.71 9.01
CA PRO A 454 -43.65 1.58 10.45
C PRO A 454 -43.86 2.95 11.10
N SER A 455 -44.75 3.02 12.08
CA SER A 455 -45.07 4.27 12.80
C SER A 455 -43.88 4.88 13.56
N ASN A 456 -42.86 4.07 13.87
CA ASN A 456 -41.64 4.47 14.54
C ASN A 456 -40.48 4.74 13.57
N ASN A 457 -40.73 4.90 12.26
CA ASN A 457 -39.67 5.21 11.31
C ASN A 457 -39.20 6.65 11.51
N THR A 458 -37.94 6.80 11.95
CA THR A 458 -37.28 8.09 12.21
C THR A 458 -36.48 8.63 11.02
N THR A 459 -36.47 7.90 9.87
CA THR A 459 -35.76 8.36 8.68
C THR A 459 -36.39 9.66 8.17
N LEU A 460 -35.60 10.66 7.93
CA LEU A 460 -36.05 11.96 7.45
C LEU A 460 -36.59 11.89 6.04
N PHE A 461 -37.65 12.67 5.79
CA PHE A 461 -38.15 12.91 4.46
C PHE A 461 -37.29 13.95 3.72
N THR A 462 -36.97 13.70 2.47
CA THR A 462 -36.06 14.47 1.64
C THR A 462 -36.65 14.71 0.25
N VAL A 463 -36.14 15.67 -0.50
CA VAL A 463 -36.66 15.93 -1.87
C VAL A 463 -36.28 14.84 -2.87
N SER A 464 -35.19 14.11 -2.59
CA SER A 464 -34.74 12.96 -3.38
C SER A 464 -34.14 11.91 -2.45
N ASN A 465 -34.12 10.65 -2.86
CA ASN A 465 -33.49 9.58 -2.10
C ASN A 465 -32.81 8.59 -3.05
N GLN A 466 -31.74 7.94 -2.57
CA GLN A 466 -31.11 6.83 -3.27
C GLN A 466 -31.60 5.51 -2.67
N ALA A 467 -31.97 4.57 -3.52
CA ALA A 467 -32.46 3.28 -3.07
C ALA A 467 -31.96 2.18 -4.00
N ALA A 468 -31.75 0.98 -3.44
CA ALA A 468 -31.31 -0.21 -4.14
C ALA A 468 -32.50 -1.14 -4.45
N ARG A 469 -32.25 -2.18 -5.22
CA ARG A 469 -33.23 -3.25 -5.45
C ARG A 469 -33.64 -3.88 -4.11
N GLY A 470 -34.94 -4.17 -3.97
CA GLY A 470 -35.52 -4.69 -2.74
C GLY A 470 -35.94 -3.63 -1.72
N ASP A 471 -35.45 -2.39 -1.84
CA ASP A 471 -35.75 -1.29 -0.93
C ASP A 471 -37.20 -0.79 -1.08
N TYR A 472 -37.71 -0.21 0.00
CA TYR A 472 -39.02 0.47 0.02
C TYR A 472 -38.80 1.99 0.13
N LEU A 473 -39.60 2.75 -0.62
CA LEU A 473 -39.65 4.20 -0.56
C LEU A 473 -41.04 4.67 -0.16
N GLU A 474 -41.09 5.57 0.80
CA GLU A 474 -42.33 6.25 1.21
C GLU A 474 -42.28 7.69 0.73
N TYR A 475 -43.30 8.08 -0.02
CA TYR A 475 -43.53 9.45 -0.49
C TYR A 475 -44.57 10.13 0.39
N GLN A 476 -44.31 11.38 0.78
CA GLN A 476 -45.22 12.23 1.52
C GLN A 476 -45.44 13.51 0.73
N MET A 477 -46.71 13.86 0.52
CA MET A 477 -47.12 15.14 -0.06
C MET A 477 -47.88 15.93 0.99
N THR A 478 -47.35 17.11 1.32
CA THR A 478 -48.02 18.09 2.16
C THR A 478 -48.72 19.09 1.24
N TYR A 479 -50.04 19.22 1.37
CA TYR A 479 -50.79 20.23 0.66
C TYR A 479 -51.23 21.34 1.61
N THR A 480 -51.20 22.59 1.13
CA THR A 480 -51.59 23.78 1.89
C THR A 480 -52.41 24.71 1.04
N ASN A 481 -53.54 25.19 1.57
CA ASN A 481 -54.31 26.26 0.92
C ASN A 481 -53.58 27.60 1.10
N ASN A 482 -52.92 28.05 0.05
CA ASN A 482 -52.20 29.32 0.03
C ASN A 482 -53.09 30.49 -0.38
N SER A 483 -54.36 30.23 -0.73
CA SER A 483 -55.30 31.31 -1.05
C SER A 483 -55.92 31.90 0.21
N ASN A 484 -56.56 33.07 0.06
CA ASN A 484 -57.34 33.72 1.09
C ASN A 484 -58.82 33.28 1.09
N LYS A 485 -59.16 32.20 0.32
CA LYS A 485 -60.51 31.65 0.19
C LYS A 485 -60.49 30.17 0.58
N ASN A 486 -61.63 29.70 1.02
CA ASN A 486 -61.84 28.27 1.21
C ASN A 486 -61.71 27.51 -0.12
N LEU A 487 -60.98 26.41 -0.12
CA LEU A 487 -60.98 25.42 -1.20
C LEU A 487 -61.90 24.27 -0.81
N VAL A 488 -62.65 23.77 -1.77
CA VAL A 488 -63.55 22.61 -1.59
C VAL A 488 -63.21 21.54 -2.61
N ASP A 489 -63.53 20.29 -2.27
CA ASP A 489 -63.31 19.15 -3.16
C ASP A 489 -61.89 19.04 -3.71
N VAL A 490 -60.93 19.17 -2.83
CA VAL A 490 -59.49 19.11 -3.20
C VAL A 490 -59.14 17.69 -3.67
N VAL A 491 -58.66 17.59 -4.91
CA VAL A 491 -58.21 16.34 -5.50
C VAL A 491 -56.72 16.43 -5.80
N LEU A 492 -55.95 15.52 -5.22
CA LEU A 492 -54.52 15.35 -5.52
C LEU A 492 -54.34 14.14 -6.42
N LYS A 493 -53.43 14.25 -7.37
CA LYS A 493 -53.06 13.15 -8.27
C LYS A 493 -51.54 13.02 -8.32
N ASP A 494 -51.09 11.78 -8.39
CA ASP A 494 -49.66 11.44 -8.59
C ASP A 494 -49.58 10.15 -9.42
N SER A 495 -48.40 9.70 -9.73
CA SER A 495 -48.14 8.44 -10.41
C SER A 495 -47.08 7.62 -9.69
N VAL A 496 -47.23 6.31 -9.76
CA VAL A 496 -46.18 5.37 -9.29
C VAL A 496 -44.92 5.58 -10.14
N PRO A 497 -43.77 5.83 -9.54
CA PRO A 497 -42.51 6.02 -10.29
C PRO A 497 -42.20 4.81 -11.17
N ILE A 498 -41.74 5.07 -12.39
CA ILE A 498 -41.33 4.01 -13.33
C ILE A 498 -40.26 3.13 -12.70
N GLY A 499 -40.39 1.82 -12.83
CA GLY A 499 -39.43 0.86 -12.26
C GLY A 499 -39.71 0.50 -10.80
N THR A 500 -40.83 0.94 -10.23
CA THR A 500 -41.25 0.56 -8.88
C THR A 500 -42.62 -0.15 -8.87
N VAL A 501 -42.86 -0.88 -7.79
CA VAL A 501 -44.13 -1.57 -7.55
C VAL A 501 -44.93 -0.84 -6.47
N TYR A 502 -46.15 -0.50 -6.75
CA TYR A 502 -47.06 0.13 -5.79
C TYR A 502 -47.31 -0.77 -4.57
N GLY A 503 -47.36 -0.15 -3.37
CA GLY A 503 -47.63 -0.85 -2.13
C GLY A 503 -48.90 -0.35 -1.43
N ALA A 504 -48.90 0.88 -0.90
CA ALA A 504 -50.02 1.43 -0.14
C ALA A 504 -50.11 2.94 -0.27
N MET A 505 -51.30 3.48 0.00
CA MET A 505 -51.58 4.92 0.11
C MET A 505 -51.93 5.29 1.55
N SER A 506 -51.70 6.55 1.91
CA SER A 506 -52.07 7.15 3.19
C SER A 506 -52.71 8.53 3.00
N CYS A 507 -53.51 8.94 3.97
CA CYS A 507 -54.16 10.26 4.00
C CYS A 507 -54.48 10.63 5.45
N THR A 508 -54.15 11.87 5.86
CA THR A 508 -54.44 12.35 7.21
C THR A 508 -55.80 13.02 7.38
N ALA A 509 -56.46 13.38 6.28
CA ALA A 509 -57.78 14.03 6.34
C ALA A 509 -58.89 13.01 6.62
N THR A 510 -59.78 13.35 7.56
CA THR A 510 -60.96 12.53 7.86
C THR A 510 -61.86 12.42 6.64
N GLY A 511 -62.26 11.21 6.29
CA GLY A 511 -63.11 10.93 5.13
C GLY A 511 -62.40 10.99 3.78
N CYS A 512 -61.08 11.12 3.75
CA CYS A 512 -60.29 11.09 2.54
C CYS A 512 -60.48 9.76 1.80
N GLN A 513 -60.68 9.82 0.50
CA GLN A 513 -60.79 8.65 -0.37
C GLN A 513 -59.52 8.49 -1.19
N THR A 514 -59.03 7.28 -1.30
CA THR A 514 -57.82 6.95 -2.05
C THR A 514 -58.11 5.97 -3.17
N GLU A 515 -57.63 6.23 -4.36
CA GLU A 515 -57.76 5.37 -5.52
C GLU A 515 -56.36 5.11 -6.13
N ALA A 516 -56.03 3.85 -6.43
CA ALA A 516 -54.85 3.46 -7.19
C ALA A 516 -55.30 2.65 -8.40
N ASN A 517 -55.07 3.14 -9.60
CA ASN A 517 -55.48 2.48 -10.83
C ASN A 517 -54.41 2.66 -11.92
N ALA A 518 -53.95 1.55 -12.49
CA ALA A 518 -52.96 1.54 -13.60
C ALA A 518 -51.75 2.45 -13.38
N GLY A 519 -51.22 2.48 -12.15
CA GLY A 519 -50.06 3.33 -11.78
C GLY A 519 -50.42 4.79 -11.51
N GLN A 520 -51.67 5.21 -11.63
CA GLN A 520 -52.15 6.53 -11.23
C GLN A 520 -52.67 6.46 -9.79
N LEU A 521 -52.33 7.47 -9.01
CA LEU A 521 -52.74 7.62 -7.61
C LEU A 521 -53.60 8.86 -7.48
N LYS A 522 -54.71 8.75 -6.73
CA LYS A 522 -55.65 9.85 -6.53
C LYS A 522 -56.09 9.89 -5.08
N TRP A 523 -56.11 11.07 -4.49
CA TRP A 523 -56.69 11.37 -3.19
C TRP A 523 -57.81 12.39 -3.37
N THR A 524 -58.97 12.11 -2.84
CA THR A 524 -60.07 13.05 -2.78
C THR A 524 -60.27 13.44 -1.33
N ILE A 525 -60.03 14.72 -1.02
CA ILE A 525 -60.09 15.29 0.32
C ILE A 525 -61.43 16.00 0.45
N PRO A 526 -62.36 15.45 1.23
CA PRO A 526 -63.68 16.01 1.36
C PRO A 526 -63.71 17.28 2.23
N GLY A 527 -64.72 18.05 2.06
CA GLY A 527 -64.98 19.23 2.90
C GLY A 527 -64.21 20.47 2.50
N VAL A 528 -64.11 21.37 3.46
CA VAL A 528 -63.53 22.70 3.26
C VAL A 528 -62.08 22.70 3.75
N LEU A 529 -61.15 23.10 2.90
CA LEU A 529 -59.79 23.42 3.26
C LEU A 529 -59.67 24.97 3.42
N ALA A 530 -59.72 25.43 4.65
CA ALA A 530 -59.64 26.88 4.97
C ALA A 530 -58.28 27.51 4.57
N PRO A 531 -58.20 28.83 4.42
CA PRO A 531 -56.93 29.53 4.22
C PRO A 531 -55.89 29.10 5.24
N LYS A 532 -54.66 28.86 4.78
CA LYS A 532 -53.51 28.34 5.58
C LYS A 532 -53.68 26.95 6.16
N GLN A 533 -54.80 26.30 5.99
CA GLN A 533 -54.98 24.92 6.40
C GLN A 533 -54.14 23.99 5.52
N LYS A 534 -53.53 22.99 6.16
CA LYS A 534 -52.70 21.98 5.52
C LYS A 534 -53.11 20.55 5.90
N GLY A 535 -52.75 19.62 5.04
CA GLY A 535 -52.91 18.20 5.31
C GLY A 535 -51.81 17.41 4.59
N GLN A 536 -51.81 16.13 4.82
CA GLN A 536 -50.83 15.24 4.23
C GLN A 536 -51.50 14.05 3.56
N VAL A 537 -50.93 13.65 2.43
CA VAL A 537 -51.19 12.38 1.77
C VAL A 537 -49.86 11.71 1.43
N GLY A 538 -49.89 10.41 1.26
CA GLY A 538 -48.66 9.68 0.94
C GLY A 538 -48.91 8.39 0.20
N PHE A 539 -47.86 7.79 -0.29
CA PHE A 539 -47.84 6.44 -0.83
C PHE A 539 -46.49 5.82 -0.67
N CYS A 540 -46.42 4.51 -0.69
CA CYS A 540 -45.17 3.81 -0.70
C CYS A 540 -45.05 2.83 -1.86
N VAL A 541 -43.79 2.60 -2.27
CA VAL A 541 -43.44 1.71 -3.37
C VAL A 541 -42.27 0.81 -2.97
N ARG A 542 -42.11 -0.31 -3.68
CA ARG A 542 -40.93 -1.18 -3.59
C ARG A 542 -40.17 -1.09 -4.90
N ILE A 543 -38.82 -1.09 -4.81
CA ILE A 543 -37.95 -1.29 -5.95
C ILE A 543 -37.85 -2.81 -6.18
N PRO A 544 -38.22 -3.36 -7.34
CA PRO A 544 -38.07 -4.80 -7.61
C PRO A 544 -36.63 -5.29 -7.48
N ASP A 545 -36.50 -6.59 -7.19
CA ASP A 545 -35.20 -7.27 -7.08
C ASP A 545 -34.43 -7.32 -8.41
#